data_944b735ca899ad8632cb44d13f17b9af
#
_entry.id   944b735ca899ad8632cb44d13f17b9af
#
_cell.length_a   1.000
_cell.length_b   1.000
_cell.length_c   1.000
_cell.angle_alpha   90.00
_cell.angle_beta   90.00
_cell.angle_gamma   90.00
#
_symmetry.space_group_name_H-M   'P 1'
#
loop_
_entity.id
_entity.type
_entity.pdbx_description
1 polymer ?
#
loop_
_entity_poly.entity_id
_entity_poly.type
_entity_poly.pdbx_seq_one_letter_code
_entity_poly.pdbx_strand_id
1 'polypeptide(L)'
;NTAEIPNNGIDDDGNGYIDDFNGWDVSTNNDNIGAGTHGTAVAGMIGAQGDNNQGVAGANWDVKIMVVAGHNSPLSQANVVEAYTYPMEARILWNQTNGSEGAFVVSTNASWGIDGGDPAAYPIWCSFYDDLGQAGILNCGATTNQSQDVDTFGDVPTACASDYMVGVSATDNNDLSTSGYGDQTINVAAPGNNIFSTAANGNYSATSGTSFASPLTAGVIGLMYSIPCTNFMSMVLSDPQGTADI
;
A
#
# COMPACT_ATOMS: atom_id res chain seq x y z
N ASN A 1 -1.84 15.85 2.92
CA ASN A 1 -2.09 16.28 4.29
C ASN A 1 -2.65 17.71 4.29
N THR A 2 -3.89 17.90 4.76
CA THR A 2 -4.56 19.21 4.74
C THR A 2 -4.34 20.02 6.03
N ALA A 3 -3.66 19.46 7.00
CA ALA A 3 -3.26 20.15 8.22
C ALA A 3 -1.97 20.98 8.00
N GLU A 4 -1.20 20.64 6.96
CA GLU A 4 0.00 21.35 6.56
C GLU A 4 -0.26 22.56 5.66
N ILE A 5 0.52 23.63 5.86
CA ILE A 5 0.58 24.79 4.97
C ILE A 5 1.81 24.62 4.06
N PRO A 6 1.61 24.32 2.76
CA PRO A 6 2.71 23.92 1.90
C PRO A 6 3.82 24.98 1.79
N ASN A 7 5.07 24.55 1.85
CA ASN A 7 6.28 25.34 1.63
C ASN A 7 6.50 26.50 2.63
N ASN A 8 6.04 26.36 3.87
CA ASN A 8 6.31 27.34 4.92
C ASN A 8 7.52 26.99 5.80
N GLY A 9 8.04 25.73 5.70
CA GLY A 9 9.18 25.23 6.45
C GLY A 9 8.87 24.91 7.90
N ILE A 10 7.59 24.71 8.23
CA ILE A 10 7.09 24.40 9.57
C ILE A 10 6.31 23.09 9.48
N ASP A 11 6.45 22.24 10.47
CA ASP A 11 5.57 21.13 10.76
C ASP A 11 4.33 21.68 11.48
N ASP A 12 3.27 21.98 10.71
CA ASP A 12 2.09 22.71 11.23
C ASP A 12 1.19 21.81 12.07
N ASP A 13 1.19 20.51 11.86
CA ASP A 13 0.37 19.55 12.61
C ASP A 13 1.16 18.80 13.69
N GLY A 14 2.47 19.00 13.77
CA GLY A 14 3.32 18.42 14.81
C GLY A 14 3.52 16.91 14.68
N ASN A 15 3.39 16.39 13.47
CA ASN A 15 3.52 14.96 13.18
C ASN A 15 4.99 14.51 13.00
N GLY A 16 5.95 15.43 12.96
CA GLY A 16 7.38 15.20 12.80
C GLY A 16 7.87 15.32 11.36
N TYR A 17 6.99 15.63 10.40
CA TYR A 17 7.28 15.71 8.97
C TYR A 17 6.98 17.12 8.45
N ILE A 18 8.02 17.93 8.18
CA ILE A 18 7.89 19.32 7.76
C ILE A 18 7.33 19.40 6.34
N ASP A 19 6.28 20.21 6.16
CA ASP A 19 5.65 20.44 4.84
C ASP A 19 5.19 19.17 4.13
N ASP A 20 4.73 18.13 4.81
CA ASP A 20 4.33 16.84 4.22
C ASP A 20 2.97 16.87 3.50
N PHE A 21 2.64 18.00 2.88
CA PHE A 21 1.36 18.27 2.23
C PHE A 21 1.00 17.26 1.12
N ASN A 22 1.98 16.89 0.27
CA ASN A 22 1.78 15.97 -0.86
C ASN A 22 2.02 14.50 -0.50
N GLY A 23 2.62 14.20 0.62
CA GLY A 23 3.14 12.92 1.06
C GLY A 23 4.58 13.04 1.51
N TRP A 24 5.33 11.95 1.56
CA TRP A 24 6.69 11.95 2.09
C TRP A 24 7.68 11.18 1.22
N ASP A 25 8.83 11.76 0.94
CA ASP A 25 9.97 11.08 0.31
C ASP A 25 11.06 10.82 1.37
N VAL A 26 11.19 9.55 1.77
CA VAL A 26 12.15 9.11 2.80
C VAL A 26 13.61 9.21 2.34
N SER A 27 13.88 9.32 1.05
CA SER A 27 15.26 9.45 0.55
C SER A 27 15.78 10.88 0.61
N THR A 28 14.89 11.86 0.59
CA THR A 28 15.23 13.29 0.57
C THR A 28 14.70 14.05 1.79
N ASN A 29 13.88 13.39 2.60
CA ASN A 29 13.30 13.93 3.83
C ASN A 29 12.47 15.19 3.57
N ASN A 30 11.56 15.12 2.61
CA ASN A 30 10.65 16.21 2.23
C ASN A 30 9.42 15.68 1.46
N ASP A 31 8.51 16.54 1.07
CA ASP A 31 7.28 16.21 0.35
C ASP A 31 7.44 16.08 -1.18
N ASN A 32 8.66 16.05 -1.70
CA ASN A 32 8.91 15.90 -3.12
C ASN A 32 8.75 14.44 -3.56
N ILE A 33 7.52 13.97 -3.61
CA ILE A 33 7.17 12.59 -3.99
C ILE A 33 7.47 12.25 -5.45
N GLY A 34 7.94 13.23 -6.24
CA GLY A 34 8.27 13.06 -7.64
C GLY A 34 7.06 12.79 -8.53
N ALA A 35 7.33 12.55 -9.81
CA ALA A 35 6.33 12.18 -10.80
C ALA A 35 6.74 10.84 -11.46
N GLY A 36 6.19 9.74 -10.97
CA GLY A 36 6.48 8.39 -11.48
C GLY A 36 5.34 7.83 -12.32
N THR A 37 5.65 7.30 -13.51
CA THR A 37 4.63 6.64 -14.37
C THR A 37 4.06 5.39 -13.71
N HIS A 38 4.90 4.58 -13.05
CA HIS A 38 4.51 3.36 -12.37
C HIS A 38 3.61 3.68 -11.16
N GLY A 39 4.05 4.56 -10.25
CA GLY A 39 3.26 4.95 -9.08
C GLY A 39 1.93 5.60 -9.43
N THR A 40 1.86 6.39 -10.52
CA THR A 40 0.61 6.96 -11.02
C THR A 40 -0.38 5.86 -11.43
N ALA A 41 0.08 4.83 -12.14
CA ALA A 41 -0.79 3.72 -12.53
C ALA A 41 -1.22 2.88 -11.32
N VAL A 42 -0.32 2.63 -10.38
CA VAL A 42 -0.62 1.96 -9.09
C VAL A 42 -1.69 2.72 -8.31
N ALA A 43 -1.54 4.04 -8.13
CA ALA A 43 -2.53 4.88 -7.47
C ALA A 43 -3.90 4.85 -8.17
N GLY A 44 -3.90 4.80 -9.50
CA GLY A 44 -5.11 4.68 -10.31
C GLY A 44 -5.88 3.39 -10.05
N MET A 45 -5.18 2.27 -9.81
CA MET A 45 -5.81 1.00 -9.46
C MET A 45 -6.52 1.05 -8.11
N ILE A 46 -5.94 1.75 -7.14
CA ILE A 46 -6.52 1.92 -5.81
C ILE A 46 -7.74 2.82 -5.88
N GLY A 47 -7.59 4.05 -6.40
CA GLY A 47 -8.53 5.11 -6.16
C GLY A 47 -8.68 6.14 -7.28
N ALA A 48 -8.59 5.74 -8.57
CA ALA A 48 -9.06 6.63 -9.63
C ALA A 48 -10.55 6.92 -9.43
N GLN A 49 -10.91 8.19 -9.46
CA GLN A 49 -12.28 8.64 -9.19
C GLN A 49 -13.25 8.08 -10.23
N GLY A 50 -14.26 7.36 -9.76
CA GLY A 50 -15.34 6.85 -10.60
C GLY A 50 -16.47 7.86 -10.83
N ASP A 51 -17.41 7.52 -11.72
CA ASP A 51 -18.65 8.27 -12.03
C ASP A 51 -18.42 9.75 -12.45
N ASN A 52 -17.29 10.05 -13.07
CA ASN A 52 -16.91 11.40 -13.49
C ASN A 52 -16.85 11.57 -15.03
N ASN A 53 -17.26 10.55 -15.81
CA ASN A 53 -17.17 10.49 -17.27
C ASN A 53 -15.74 10.68 -17.82
N GLN A 54 -14.71 10.34 -17.04
CA GLN A 54 -13.30 10.46 -17.47
C GLN A 54 -12.54 9.17 -17.17
N GLY A 55 -11.80 8.69 -18.16
CA GLY A 55 -10.76 7.71 -18.06
C GLY A 55 -11.16 6.38 -17.42
N VAL A 56 -10.66 6.13 -16.22
CA VAL A 56 -10.77 4.86 -15.49
C VAL A 56 -11.32 5.09 -14.09
N ALA A 57 -11.81 4.02 -13.45
CA ALA A 57 -12.18 3.99 -12.05
C ALA A 57 -11.27 3.02 -11.29
N GLY A 58 -10.85 3.39 -10.11
CA GLY A 58 -10.16 2.52 -9.16
C GLY A 58 -11.12 1.62 -8.39
N ALA A 59 -10.56 0.75 -7.56
CA ALA A 59 -11.36 -0.14 -6.70
C ALA A 59 -12.21 0.63 -5.69
N ASN A 60 -11.71 1.76 -5.18
CA ASN A 60 -12.40 2.60 -4.21
C ASN A 60 -12.41 4.07 -4.69
N TRP A 61 -13.57 4.57 -5.06
CA TRP A 61 -13.70 5.87 -5.74
C TRP A 61 -13.50 7.09 -4.85
N ASP A 62 -13.70 6.94 -3.54
CA ASP A 62 -13.63 8.03 -2.55
C ASP A 62 -12.44 7.87 -1.57
N VAL A 63 -11.54 6.92 -1.82
CA VAL A 63 -10.36 6.72 -0.99
C VAL A 63 -9.38 7.87 -1.15
N LYS A 64 -8.70 8.22 -0.07
CA LYS A 64 -7.52 9.07 -0.11
C LYS A 64 -6.27 8.21 -0.17
N ILE A 65 -5.30 8.64 -0.95
CA ILE A 65 -4.03 7.93 -1.14
C ILE A 65 -2.92 8.76 -0.48
N MET A 66 -2.27 8.17 0.50
CA MET A 66 -1.04 8.69 1.09
C MET A 66 0.14 8.18 0.26
N VAL A 67 0.89 9.09 -0.34
CA VAL A 67 2.02 8.73 -1.19
C VAL A 67 3.31 8.75 -0.38
N VAL A 68 4.02 7.63 -0.39
CA VAL A 68 5.36 7.51 0.20
C VAL A 68 6.34 7.14 -0.90
N ALA A 69 7.35 7.97 -1.09
CA ALA A 69 8.37 7.83 -2.12
C ALA A 69 9.75 7.54 -1.52
N GLY A 70 10.75 7.34 -2.36
CA GLY A 70 12.14 7.30 -1.93
C GLY A 70 12.75 5.91 -1.76
N HIS A 71 12.07 4.85 -2.20
CA HIS A 71 12.74 3.55 -2.31
C HIS A 71 13.70 3.58 -3.52
N ASN A 72 14.97 3.75 -3.24
CA ASN A 72 16.02 3.69 -4.27
C ASN A 72 16.64 2.28 -4.32
N SER A 73 17.06 1.86 -5.51
CA SER A 73 17.82 0.61 -5.66
C SER A 73 19.32 0.86 -5.32
N PRO A 74 19.95 -0.01 -4.50
CA PRO A 74 19.36 -1.17 -3.84
C PRO A 74 18.48 -0.80 -2.66
N LEU A 75 17.38 -1.55 -2.47
CA LEU A 75 16.50 -1.41 -1.32
C LEU A 75 17.25 -1.72 -0.02
N SER A 76 17.25 -0.79 0.92
CA SER A 76 17.75 -1.04 2.27
C SER A 76 16.60 -1.24 3.23
N GLN A 77 16.75 -2.15 4.21
CA GLN A 77 15.73 -2.34 5.24
C GLN A 77 15.39 -1.03 5.98
N ALA A 78 16.39 -0.18 6.21
CA ALA A 78 16.19 1.10 6.89
C ALA A 78 15.21 2.01 6.13
N ASN A 79 15.43 2.21 4.83
CA ASN A 79 14.54 3.03 4.00
C ASN A 79 13.13 2.45 3.90
N VAL A 80 13.03 1.11 3.85
CA VAL A 80 11.73 0.44 3.80
C VAL A 80 10.96 0.65 5.11
N VAL A 81 11.60 0.43 6.25
CA VAL A 81 11.00 0.66 7.56
C VAL A 81 10.61 2.13 7.73
N GLU A 82 11.46 3.05 7.34
CA GLU A 82 11.15 4.49 7.36
C GLU A 82 9.93 4.82 6.49
N ALA A 83 9.82 4.23 5.30
CA ALA A 83 8.67 4.43 4.43
C ALA A 83 7.36 3.91 5.04
N TYR A 84 7.39 2.81 5.78
CA TYR A 84 6.22 2.29 6.47
C TYR A 84 5.93 2.99 7.80
N THR A 85 6.95 3.60 8.42
CA THR A 85 6.78 4.36 9.67
C THR A 85 5.83 5.54 9.47
N TYR A 86 5.96 6.28 8.38
CA TYR A 86 5.13 7.45 8.08
C TYR A 86 3.61 7.14 8.12
N PRO A 87 3.06 6.19 7.35
CA PRO A 87 1.64 5.84 7.43
C PRO A 87 1.25 5.18 8.77
N MET A 88 2.17 4.46 9.42
CA MET A 88 1.92 3.83 10.72
C MET A 88 1.74 4.89 11.82
N GLU A 89 2.62 5.88 11.90
CA GLU A 89 2.52 6.97 12.90
C GLU A 89 1.23 7.77 12.69
N ALA A 90 0.88 8.08 11.45
CA ALA A 90 -0.39 8.74 11.15
C ALA A 90 -1.60 7.93 11.62
N ARG A 91 -1.58 6.59 11.48
CA ARG A 91 -2.65 5.71 11.96
C ARG A 91 -2.65 5.59 13.49
N ILE A 92 -1.49 5.48 14.13
CA ILE A 92 -1.38 5.43 15.59
C ILE A 92 -1.95 6.72 16.19
N LEU A 93 -1.60 7.87 15.64
CA LEU A 93 -2.13 9.16 16.09
C LEU A 93 -3.65 9.22 15.94
N TRP A 94 -4.19 8.74 14.81
CA TRP A 94 -5.64 8.64 14.59
C TRP A 94 -6.31 7.75 15.65
N ASN A 95 -5.73 6.59 15.97
CA ASN A 95 -6.25 5.68 16.99
C ASN A 95 -6.24 6.34 18.39
N GLN A 96 -5.15 7.02 18.76
CA GLN A 96 -4.97 7.66 20.07
C GLN A 96 -5.91 8.87 20.27
N THR A 97 -6.22 9.57 19.20
CA THR A 97 -7.04 10.79 19.24
C THR A 97 -8.51 10.55 18.88
N ASN A 98 -8.91 9.28 18.70
CA ASN A 98 -10.25 8.90 18.22
C ASN A 98 -10.64 9.62 16.92
N GLY A 99 -9.68 9.77 16.00
CA GLY A 99 -9.87 10.31 14.67
C GLY A 99 -9.83 11.84 14.59
N SER A 100 -9.46 12.57 15.65
CA SER A 100 -9.33 14.03 15.58
C SER A 100 -8.03 14.48 14.93
N GLU A 101 -6.98 13.66 14.96
CA GLU A 101 -5.67 13.92 14.38
C GLU A 101 -5.16 12.67 13.66
N GLY A 102 -4.12 12.81 12.83
CA GLY A 102 -3.55 11.72 12.05
C GLY A 102 -4.39 11.30 10.85
N ALA A 103 -4.23 10.06 10.39
CA ALA A 103 -4.93 9.53 9.23
C ALA A 103 -5.45 8.11 9.45
N PHE A 104 -6.67 7.82 8.98
CA PHE A 104 -7.27 6.50 9.01
C PHE A 104 -6.69 5.61 7.90
N VAL A 105 -5.42 5.25 8.04
CA VAL A 105 -4.75 4.32 7.12
C VAL A 105 -5.24 2.91 7.42
N VAL A 106 -5.77 2.20 6.44
CA VAL A 106 -6.32 0.84 6.59
C VAL A 106 -5.53 -0.21 5.82
N SER A 107 -4.83 0.21 4.77
CA SER A 107 -3.94 -0.67 4.03
C SER A 107 -2.75 0.07 3.46
N THR A 108 -1.63 -0.63 3.31
CA THR A 108 -0.49 -0.21 2.51
C THR A 108 -0.41 -1.03 1.22
N ASN A 109 0.32 -0.53 0.24
CA ASN A 109 0.62 -1.27 -0.98
C ASN A 109 2.08 -1.13 -1.37
N ALA A 110 2.78 -2.25 -1.49
CA ALA A 110 4.12 -2.36 -2.04
C ALA A 110 4.05 -3.02 -3.43
N SER A 111 4.08 -2.21 -4.48
CA SER A 111 4.22 -2.70 -5.86
C SER A 111 5.69 -2.85 -6.26
N TRP A 112 6.51 -3.31 -5.34
CA TRP A 112 7.95 -3.50 -5.45
C TRP A 112 8.40 -4.53 -4.40
N GLY A 113 9.58 -5.12 -4.61
CA GLY A 113 10.11 -6.14 -3.72
C GLY A 113 11.44 -6.69 -4.19
N ILE A 114 11.79 -7.86 -3.69
CA ILE A 114 13.02 -8.58 -4.03
C ILE A 114 12.64 -10.00 -4.45
N ASP A 115 12.61 -10.22 -5.76
CA ASP A 115 12.37 -11.54 -6.34
C ASP A 115 13.46 -12.53 -5.85
N GLY A 116 13.05 -13.68 -5.32
CA GLY A 116 13.95 -14.66 -4.74
C GLY A 116 14.55 -14.22 -3.39
N GLY A 117 14.01 -13.17 -2.78
CA GLY A 117 14.47 -12.68 -1.49
C GLY A 117 14.15 -13.68 -0.36
N ASP A 118 15.16 -14.00 0.46
CA ASP A 118 14.96 -14.77 1.68
C ASP A 118 14.52 -13.85 2.82
N PRO A 119 13.31 -14.01 3.41
CA PRO A 119 12.86 -13.21 4.54
C PRO A 119 13.83 -13.19 5.72
N ALA A 120 14.60 -14.28 5.93
CA ALA A 120 15.60 -14.34 7.00
C ALA A 120 16.76 -13.34 6.82
N ALA A 121 16.98 -12.86 5.60
CA ALA A 121 17.96 -11.80 5.32
C ALA A 121 17.40 -10.39 5.62
N TYR A 122 16.10 -10.27 5.81
CA TYR A 122 15.39 -9.00 6.02
C TYR A 122 14.51 -9.00 7.27
N PRO A 123 15.04 -9.40 8.45
CA PRO A 123 14.22 -9.66 9.63
C PRO A 123 13.52 -8.41 10.18
N ILE A 124 14.16 -7.23 10.09
CA ILE A 124 13.57 -5.97 10.58
C ILE A 124 12.42 -5.55 9.66
N TRP A 125 12.62 -5.65 8.35
CA TRP A 125 11.56 -5.36 7.39
C TRP A 125 10.35 -6.28 7.58
N CYS A 126 10.59 -7.60 7.66
CA CYS A 126 9.50 -8.56 7.77
C CYS A 126 8.72 -8.43 9.09
N SER A 127 9.42 -8.19 10.22
CA SER A 127 8.73 -8.02 11.52
C SER A 127 7.92 -6.72 11.61
N PHE A 128 8.24 -5.72 10.79
CA PHE A 128 7.54 -4.44 10.81
C PHE A 128 6.08 -4.55 10.33
N TYR A 129 5.74 -5.59 9.58
CA TYR A 129 4.34 -5.85 9.21
C TYR A 129 3.46 -6.22 10.39
N ASP A 130 4.03 -6.84 11.43
CA ASP A 130 3.31 -7.09 12.69
C ASP A 130 3.03 -5.80 13.44
N ASP A 131 3.98 -4.84 13.44
CA ASP A 131 3.78 -3.51 14.04
C ASP A 131 2.67 -2.73 13.30
N LEU A 132 2.65 -2.78 11.97
CA LEU A 132 1.58 -2.21 11.15
C LEU A 132 0.21 -2.85 11.45
N GLY A 133 0.19 -4.18 11.58
CA GLY A 133 -1.02 -4.93 11.93
C GLY A 133 -1.56 -4.56 13.31
N GLN A 134 -0.68 -4.40 14.30
CA GLN A 134 -1.07 -3.92 15.64
C GLN A 134 -1.71 -2.52 15.60
N ALA A 135 -1.30 -1.68 14.67
CA ALA A 135 -1.95 -0.39 14.42
C ALA A 135 -3.28 -0.52 13.66
N GLY A 136 -3.60 -1.69 13.11
CA GLY A 136 -4.81 -1.96 12.32
C GLY A 136 -4.64 -1.71 10.83
N ILE A 137 -3.45 -1.98 10.28
CA ILE A 137 -3.11 -1.78 8.87
C ILE A 137 -2.77 -3.13 8.23
N LEU A 138 -3.49 -3.51 7.17
CA LEU A 138 -3.14 -4.62 6.31
C LEU A 138 -2.15 -4.20 5.22
N ASN A 139 -1.27 -5.11 4.82
CA ASN A 139 -0.15 -4.76 3.93
C ASN A 139 -0.18 -5.60 2.67
N CYS A 140 -0.54 -5.01 1.53
CA CYS A 140 -0.54 -5.68 0.24
C CYS A 140 0.84 -5.65 -0.40
N GLY A 141 1.39 -6.82 -0.72
CA GLY A 141 2.65 -6.98 -1.43
C GLY A 141 2.45 -7.63 -2.80
N ALA A 142 3.04 -7.03 -3.83
CA ALA A 142 3.08 -7.64 -5.15
C ALA A 142 4.17 -8.72 -5.18
N THR A 143 3.81 -9.96 -5.58
CA THR A 143 4.81 -11.03 -5.77
C THR A 143 5.58 -10.84 -7.09
N THR A 144 6.60 -11.68 -7.34
CA THR A 144 7.36 -11.67 -8.59
C THR A 144 6.46 -11.75 -9.84
N ASN A 145 6.85 -11.07 -10.89
CA ASN A 145 6.17 -11.16 -12.20
C ASN A 145 6.48 -12.47 -12.97
N GLN A 146 7.37 -13.31 -12.44
CA GLN A 146 7.71 -14.58 -13.05
C GLN A 146 6.81 -15.69 -12.52
N SER A 147 6.40 -16.63 -13.38
CA SER A 147 5.63 -17.81 -12.95
C SER A 147 6.54 -18.77 -12.18
N GLN A 148 6.69 -18.53 -10.88
CA GLN A 148 7.55 -19.29 -9.97
C GLN A 148 6.82 -19.62 -8.68
N ASP A 149 7.18 -20.75 -8.10
CA ASP A 149 6.76 -21.17 -6.76
C ASP A 149 7.56 -20.38 -5.71
N VAL A 150 6.95 -19.32 -5.15
CA VAL A 150 7.62 -18.42 -4.22
C VAL A 150 7.75 -19.01 -2.81
N ASP A 151 7.03 -20.06 -2.47
CA ASP A 151 7.23 -20.80 -1.22
C ASP A 151 8.65 -21.45 -1.19
N THR A 152 9.21 -21.75 -2.35
CA THR A 152 10.53 -22.34 -2.49
C THR A 152 11.59 -21.40 -3.04
N PHE A 153 11.19 -20.46 -3.90
CA PHE A 153 12.10 -19.49 -4.54
C PHE A 153 12.43 -18.32 -3.62
N GLY A 154 11.51 -17.96 -2.72
CA GLY A 154 11.55 -16.75 -1.92
C GLY A 154 11.00 -15.55 -2.66
N ASP A 155 10.51 -14.59 -1.90
CA ASP A 155 9.98 -13.32 -2.41
C ASP A 155 9.74 -12.35 -1.24
N VAL A 156 10.37 -11.19 -1.23
CA VAL A 156 10.14 -10.19 -0.19
C VAL A 156 9.48 -8.98 -0.83
N PRO A 157 8.31 -8.53 -0.32
CA PRO A 157 7.78 -8.75 1.03
C PRO A 157 6.81 -9.94 1.17
N THR A 158 6.32 -10.56 0.09
CA THR A 158 5.19 -11.49 0.18
C THR A 158 5.47 -12.73 1.04
N ALA A 159 6.72 -13.19 1.09
CA ALA A 159 7.12 -14.31 1.94
C ALA A 159 7.48 -13.92 3.39
N CYS A 160 7.30 -12.66 3.80
CA CYS A 160 7.43 -12.28 5.20
C CYS A 160 6.32 -12.94 6.03
N ALA A 161 6.71 -13.68 7.07
CA ALA A 161 5.77 -14.39 7.93
C ALA A 161 5.08 -13.42 8.88
N SER A 162 4.00 -12.80 8.42
CA SER A 162 3.12 -11.92 9.19
C SER A 162 1.68 -12.16 8.79
N ASP A 163 0.79 -12.26 9.76
CA ASP A 163 -0.65 -12.42 9.52
C ASP A 163 -1.28 -11.18 8.86
N TYR A 164 -0.55 -10.05 8.83
CA TYR A 164 -0.96 -8.78 8.24
C TYR A 164 -0.34 -8.51 6.88
N MET A 165 0.39 -9.47 6.32
CA MET A 165 0.89 -9.43 4.95
C MET A 165 -0.07 -10.16 4.02
N VAL A 166 -0.55 -9.46 3.00
CA VAL A 166 -1.39 -10.00 1.93
C VAL A 166 -0.54 -10.13 0.67
N GLY A 167 -0.04 -11.32 0.41
CA GLY A 167 0.69 -11.66 -0.81
C GLY A 167 -0.25 -11.74 -2.01
N VAL A 168 0.01 -10.96 -3.04
CA VAL A 168 -0.89 -10.82 -4.20
C VAL A 168 -0.24 -11.27 -5.49
N SER A 169 -0.86 -12.25 -6.16
CA SER A 169 -0.54 -12.72 -7.49
C SER A 169 -1.38 -11.99 -8.56
N ALA A 170 -0.94 -12.03 -9.80
CA ALA A 170 -1.66 -11.45 -10.94
C ALA A 170 -2.35 -12.50 -11.79
N THR A 171 -3.59 -12.20 -12.21
CA THR A 171 -4.32 -13.02 -13.21
C THR A 171 -4.51 -12.28 -14.52
N ASP A 172 -4.73 -13.04 -15.57
CA ASP A 172 -5.22 -12.55 -16.85
C ASP A 172 -6.76 -12.46 -16.89
N ASN A 173 -7.32 -12.13 -18.05
CA ASN A 173 -8.75 -12.03 -18.27
C ASN A 173 -9.51 -13.38 -18.30
N ASN A 174 -8.84 -14.50 -18.11
CA ASN A 174 -9.41 -15.84 -17.97
C ASN A 174 -9.23 -16.36 -16.53
N ASP A 175 -8.85 -15.50 -15.60
CA ASP A 175 -8.54 -15.83 -14.20
C ASP A 175 -7.37 -16.81 -14.03
N LEU A 176 -6.47 -16.88 -15.02
CA LEU A 176 -5.28 -17.71 -14.94
C LEU A 176 -4.12 -16.92 -14.33
N SER A 177 -3.45 -17.48 -13.32
CA SER A 177 -2.24 -16.88 -12.74
C SER A 177 -1.14 -16.81 -13.79
N THR A 178 -0.50 -15.64 -13.86
CA THR A 178 0.58 -15.31 -14.82
C THR A 178 1.90 -14.94 -14.13
N SER A 179 1.96 -15.06 -12.81
CA SER A 179 3.04 -14.54 -11.96
C SER A 179 3.39 -15.53 -10.83
N GLY A 180 4.08 -15.08 -9.80
CA GLY A 180 4.42 -15.89 -8.64
C GLY A 180 3.20 -16.56 -8.02
N TYR A 181 3.39 -17.79 -7.55
CA TYR A 181 2.37 -18.60 -6.86
C TYR A 181 3.00 -19.31 -5.66
N GLY A 182 2.18 -19.73 -4.72
CA GLY A 182 2.61 -20.45 -3.51
C GLY A 182 1.41 -20.70 -2.61
N ASP A 183 1.36 -21.87 -1.99
CA ASP A 183 0.24 -22.29 -1.13
C ASP A 183 0.30 -21.61 0.24
N GLN A 184 1.48 -21.14 0.67
CA GLN A 184 1.69 -20.52 1.96
C GLN A 184 1.89 -18.99 1.86
N THR A 185 2.52 -18.52 0.78
CA THR A 185 2.96 -17.14 0.61
C THR A 185 1.89 -16.27 -0.07
N ILE A 186 1.11 -16.83 -1.01
CA ILE A 186 0.13 -16.08 -1.78
C ILE A 186 -1.26 -16.25 -1.21
N ASN A 187 -1.85 -15.14 -0.75
CA ASN A 187 -3.17 -15.13 -0.14
C ASN A 187 -4.29 -14.92 -1.14
N VAL A 188 -4.06 -14.08 -2.15
CA VAL A 188 -5.07 -13.72 -3.15
C VAL A 188 -4.44 -13.54 -4.53
N ALA A 189 -5.27 -13.61 -5.56
CA ALA A 189 -4.92 -13.20 -6.90
C ALA A 189 -5.92 -12.15 -7.40
N ALA A 190 -5.43 -11.14 -8.10
CA ALA A 190 -6.26 -10.08 -8.65
C ALA A 190 -5.88 -9.80 -10.12
N PRO A 191 -6.78 -9.19 -10.92
CA PRO A 191 -6.46 -8.80 -12.28
C PRO A 191 -5.21 -7.94 -12.36
N GLY A 192 -4.21 -8.37 -13.12
CA GLY A 192 -2.92 -7.69 -13.26
C GLY A 192 -2.35 -7.75 -14.67
N ASN A 193 -3.07 -8.35 -15.63
CA ASN A 193 -2.61 -8.46 -17.02
C ASN A 193 -3.47 -7.62 -17.95
N ASN A 194 -2.82 -6.73 -18.73
CA ASN A 194 -3.47 -5.81 -19.65
C ASN A 194 -4.55 -4.93 -18.99
N ILE A 195 -4.21 -4.39 -17.82
CA ILE A 195 -5.11 -3.56 -17.01
C ILE A 195 -4.97 -2.10 -17.44
N PHE A 196 -6.11 -1.43 -17.64
CA PHE A 196 -6.15 -0.02 -18.01
C PHE A 196 -6.16 0.85 -16.76
N SER A 197 -5.21 1.77 -16.62
CA SER A 197 -5.08 2.66 -15.47
C SER A 197 -4.68 4.07 -15.85
N THR A 198 -4.62 4.96 -14.85
CA THR A 198 -4.06 6.30 -15.01
C THR A 198 -2.59 6.23 -15.41
N ALA A 199 -2.16 7.18 -16.20
CA ALA A 199 -0.78 7.30 -16.66
C ALA A 199 -0.28 8.73 -16.49
N ALA A 200 1.03 8.93 -16.60
CA ALA A 200 1.62 10.26 -16.47
C ALA A 200 1.02 11.26 -17.46
N ASN A 201 1.12 12.54 -17.12
CA ASN A 201 0.64 13.67 -17.94
C ASN A 201 -0.87 13.66 -18.25
N GLY A 202 -1.69 13.13 -17.33
CA GLY A 202 -3.15 13.10 -17.48
C GLY A 202 -3.66 12.12 -18.53
N ASN A 203 -2.86 11.11 -18.88
CA ASN A 203 -3.21 10.06 -19.83
C ASN A 203 -3.72 8.80 -19.12
N TYR A 204 -4.08 7.81 -19.93
CA TYR A 204 -4.46 6.46 -19.51
C TYR A 204 -3.76 5.45 -20.40
N SER A 205 -3.36 4.32 -19.87
CA SER A 205 -2.70 3.26 -20.65
C SER A 205 -2.93 1.89 -20.07
N ALA A 206 -2.82 0.87 -20.92
CA ALA A 206 -2.78 -0.52 -20.48
C ALA A 206 -1.40 -0.84 -19.92
N THR A 207 -1.38 -1.63 -18.86
CA THR A 207 -0.16 -2.09 -18.20
C THR A 207 -0.34 -3.51 -17.68
N SER A 208 0.74 -4.19 -17.30
CA SER A 208 0.70 -5.56 -16.77
C SER A 208 1.73 -5.76 -15.69
N GLY A 209 1.39 -6.58 -14.71
CA GLY A 209 2.25 -6.99 -13.61
C GLY A 209 1.49 -7.13 -12.29
N THR A 210 2.09 -7.85 -11.37
CA THR A 210 1.64 -7.95 -9.97
C THR A 210 1.59 -6.59 -9.30
N SER A 211 2.42 -5.64 -9.74
CA SER A 211 2.38 -4.23 -9.35
C SER A 211 1.01 -3.57 -9.51
N PHE A 212 0.10 -4.14 -10.32
CA PHE A 212 -1.24 -3.61 -10.56
C PHE A 212 -2.34 -4.48 -9.95
N ALA A 213 -2.08 -5.74 -9.67
CA ALA A 213 -2.94 -6.63 -8.90
C ALA A 213 -2.94 -6.27 -7.40
N SER A 214 -1.77 -6.04 -6.83
CA SER A 214 -1.61 -5.68 -5.41
C SER A 214 -2.36 -4.39 -5.02
N PRO A 215 -2.23 -3.27 -5.73
CA PRO A 215 -2.98 -2.06 -5.39
C PRO A 215 -4.49 -2.22 -5.58
N LEU A 216 -4.94 -3.05 -6.51
CA LEU A 216 -6.37 -3.36 -6.65
C LEU A 216 -6.89 -4.02 -5.37
N THR A 217 -6.13 -4.97 -4.81
CA THR A 217 -6.44 -5.61 -3.52
C THR A 217 -6.44 -4.59 -2.37
N ALA A 218 -5.44 -3.71 -2.29
CA ALA A 218 -5.39 -2.66 -1.27
C ALA A 218 -6.60 -1.71 -1.36
N GLY A 219 -7.02 -1.36 -2.57
CA GLY A 219 -8.23 -0.57 -2.81
C GLY A 219 -9.51 -1.28 -2.36
N VAL A 220 -9.61 -2.59 -2.56
CA VAL A 220 -10.73 -3.42 -2.07
C VAL A 220 -10.75 -3.47 -0.54
N ILE A 221 -9.60 -3.62 0.12
CA ILE A 221 -9.52 -3.53 1.58
C ILE A 221 -10.06 -2.18 2.06
N GLY A 222 -9.60 -1.07 1.45
CA GLY A 222 -10.13 0.25 1.77
C GLY A 222 -11.65 0.37 1.55
N LEU A 223 -12.20 -0.29 0.52
CA LEU A 223 -13.63 -0.32 0.27
C LEU A 223 -14.38 -1.11 1.34
N MET A 224 -13.82 -2.21 1.85
CA MET A 224 -14.41 -2.96 2.96
C MET A 224 -14.58 -2.10 4.23
N TYR A 225 -13.60 -1.24 4.52
CA TYR A 225 -13.68 -0.30 5.64
C TYR A 225 -14.71 0.82 5.45
N SER A 226 -15.25 1.02 4.26
CA SER A 226 -16.33 1.98 3.99
C SER A 226 -17.74 1.42 4.26
N ILE A 227 -17.87 0.14 4.64
CA ILE A 227 -19.16 -0.49 4.91
C ILE A 227 -19.81 0.19 6.13
N PRO A 228 -21.06 0.67 6.04
CA PRO A 228 -21.73 1.36 7.15
C PRO A 228 -22.23 0.36 8.20
N CYS A 229 -21.31 -0.30 8.90
CA CYS A 229 -21.58 -1.26 9.97
C CYS A 229 -21.11 -0.68 11.31
N THR A 230 -22.06 -0.31 12.17
CA THR A 230 -21.75 0.30 13.47
C THR A 230 -20.86 -0.60 14.34
N ASN A 231 -21.08 -1.91 14.32
CA ASN A 231 -20.27 -2.84 15.10
C ASN A 231 -18.83 -2.90 14.59
N PHE A 232 -18.64 -2.97 13.26
CA PHE A 232 -17.33 -2.94 12.62
C PHE A 232 -16.56 -1.65 12.95
N MET A 233 -17.21 -0.50 12.77
CA MET A 233 -16.60 0.80 13.11
C MET A 233 -16.28 0.96 14.60
N SER A 234 -17.07 0.32 15.47
CA SER A 234 -16.74 0.29 16.90
C SER A 234 -15.48 -0.55 17.19
N MET A 235 -15.30 -1.67 16.49
CA MET A 235 -14.08 -2.50 16.59
C MET A 235 -12.85 -1.76 16.08
N VAL A 236 -12.95 -1.03 14.98
CA VAL A 236 -11.85 -0.22 14.41
C VAL A 236 -11.20 0.70 15.44
N LEU A 237 -12.00 1.27 16.35
CA LEU A 237 -11.53 2.16 17.40
C LEU A 237 -11.08 1.42 18.66
N SER A 238 -11.79 0.36 19.05
CA SER A 238 -11.55 -0.33 20.33
C SER A 238 -10.52 -1.45 20.23
N ASP A 239 -10.37 -2.04 19.03
CA ASP A 239 -9.47 -3.15 18.73
C ASP A 239 -8.97 -3.04 17.27
N PRO A 240 -8.07 -2.09 16.98
CA PRO A 240 -7.56 -1.89 15.63
C PRO A 240 -6.89 -3.13 15.05
N GLN A 241 -6.14 -3.87 15.86
CA GLN A 241 -5.50 -5.12 15.47
C GLN A 241 -6.53 -6.19 15.11
N GLY A 242 -7.48 -6.48 15.99
CA GLY A 242 -8.53 -7.47 15.72
C GLY A 242 -9.41 -7.11 14.52
N THR A 243 -9.42 -5.85 14.10
CA THR A 243 -10.08 -5.45 12.86
C THR A 243 -9.26 -5.82 11.62
N ALA A 244 -7.95 -5.89 11.73
CA ALA A 244 -7.06 -6.35 10.65
C ALA A 244 -6.99 -7.88 10.57
N ASP A 245 -7.41 -8.60 11.61
CA ASP A 245 -7.46 -10.09 11.66
C ASP A 245 -8.70 -10.68 10.93
N ILE A 246 -9.61 -9.84 10.43
CA ILE A 246 -10.84 -10.27 9.73
C ILE A 246 -10.58 -10.50 8.25
#